data_bf667de1b1609ae8ea3e2ea18e6fd8d6
#
_entry.id   bf667de1b1609ae8ea3e2ea18e6fd8d6
#
_cell.length_a   1.000
_cell.length_b   1.000
_cell.length_c   1.000
_cell.angle_alpha   90.00
_cell.angle_beta   90.00
_cell.angle_gamma   90.00
#
_symmetry.space_group_name_H-M   'P 1'
#
loop_
_entity.id
_entity.type
_entity.pdbx_description
1 polymer ?
#
loop_
_entity_poly.entity_id
_entity_poly.type
_entity_poly.pdbx_seq_one_letter_code
_entity_poly.pdbx_strand_id
1 'polypeptide(L)'
;FDEGIMDSQIVGNNLVNVPVGIFNEVSSNTTIASNLVNGARTGIHVSGSNDTKVWNNTVSHALTSLWIQEDTRSDGCNARNAQGVCTQVQKWSAEHGLSWDTTNTKVMNNIFSSEQTTPMPGDPWRYSAMVQVLGGANQDGSGAVYANEMVSSIDYDVYYRHENPQTLSTTVLWNWGADRMNQSVNAEKLSDFTASSSVKAEGKE
;
A
#
# COMPACT_ATOMS: atom_id res chain seq x y z
N PHE A 1 11.76 -7.20 0.26
CA PHE A 1 11.91 -7.59 -1.14
C PHE A 1 12.08 -6.33 -1.96
N ASP A 2 13.08 -6.31 -2.78
CA ASP A 2 13.50 -5.13 -3.51
C ASP A 2 13.96 -5.51 -4.93
N GLU A 3 13.40 -4.86 -5.92
CA GLU A 3 13.63 -4.93 -7.35
C GLU A 3 13.92 -6.32 -7.97
N GLY A 4 12.90 -6.91 -8.59
CA GLY A 4 13.05 -8.12 -9.38
C GLY A 4 12.81 -9.43 -8.64
N ILE A 5 12.14 -9.39 -7.51
CA ILE A 5 11.73 -10.60 -6.78
C ILE A 5 10.45 -11.15 -7.41
N MET A 6 10.47 -12.43 -7.78
CA MET A 6 9.32 -13.12 -8.38
C MET A 6 9.00 -14.42 -7.64
N ASP A 7 7.72 -14.83 -7.70
CA ASP A 7 7.24 -16.13 -7.20
C ASP A 7 7.69 -16.43 -5.76
N SER A 8 7.64 -15.44 -4.89
CA SER A 8 8.28 -15.49 -3.57
C SER A 8 7.29 -15.31 -2.43
N GLN A 9 7.75 -15.63 -1.21
CA GLN A 9 6.91 -15.58 -0.02
C GLN A 9 7.63 -14.89 1.14
N ILE A 10 6.89 -14.06 1.88
CA ILE A 10 7.27 -13.48 3.17
C ILE A 10 6.27 -14.02 4.19
N VAL A 11 6.63 -15.05 4.93
CA VAL A 11 5.68 -15.80 5.77
C VAL A 11 6.23 -16.05 7.16
N GLY A 12 5.36 -15.88 8.17
CA GLY A 12 5.64 -16.30 9.55
C GLY A 12 6.68 -15.44 10.28
N ASN A 13 6.88 -14.19 9.87
CA ASN A 13 7.82 -13.30 10.54
C ASN A 13 7.17 -12.58 11.72
N ASN A 14 7.99 -12.28 12.73
CA ASN A 14 7.63 -11.42 13.84
C ASN A 14 8.55 -10.19 13.85
N LEU A 15 7.98 -9.02 13.55
CA LEU A 15 8.66 -7.76 13.35
C LEU A 15 8.17 -6.77 14.41
N VAL A 16 9.08 -6.24 15.21
CA VAL A 16 8.72 -5.38 16.35
C VAL A 16 9.54 -4.10 16.32
N ASN A 17 8.87 -2.96 16.48
CA ASN A 17 9.48 -1.63 16.57
C ASN A 17 10.40 -1.31 15.38
N VAL A 18 9.90 -1.46 14.17
CA VAL A 18 10.62 -1.20 12.93
C VAL A 18 9.97 -0.03 12.17
N PRO A 19 10.73 0.79 11.43
CA PRO A 19 10.15 1.87 10.64
C PRO A 19 9.19 1.37 9.57
N VAL A 20 9.57 0.32 8.84
CA VAL A 20 8.73 -0.40 7.88
C VAL A 20 8.80 -1.89 8.21
N GLY A 21 7.65 -2.52 8.41
CA GLY A 21 7.59 -3.94 8.71
C GLY A 21 7.99 -4.78 7.52
N ILE A 22 7.17 -4.77 6.49
CA ILE A 22 7.43 -5.49 5.24
C ILE A 22 7.33 -4.51 4.09
N PHE A 23 8.36 -4.47 3.25
CA PHE A 23 8.36 -3.71 2.01
C PHE A 23 8.54 -4.65 0.83
N ASN A 24 7.57 -4.65 -0.08
CA ASN A 24 7.57 -5.39 -1.33
C ASN A 24 7.58 -4.40 -2.48
N GLU A 25 8.75 -4.21 -3.08
CA GLU A 25 8.98 -3.23 -4.14
C GLU A 25 9.39 -3.91 -5.44
N VAL A 26 8.81 -3.47 -6.54
CA VAL A 26 9.12 -3.94 -7.91
C VAL A 26 9.22 -5.46 -7.99
N SER A 27 8.17 -6.12 -7.55
CA SER A 27 8.11 -7.58 -7.42
C SER A 27 6.86 -8.14 -8.10
N SER A 28 6.84 -9.42 -8.36
CA SER A 28 5.69 -10.09 -8.97
C SER A 28 5.34 -11.40 -8.25
N ASN A 29 4.04 -11.69 -8.19
CA ASN A 29 3.49 -12.91 -7.59
C ASN A 29 4.05 -13.22 -6.19
N THR A 30 4.08 -12.20 -5.35
CA THR A 30 4.57 -12.31 -3.97
C THR A 30 3.43 -12.61 -3.01
N THR A 31 3.65 -13.55 -2.09
CA THR A 31 2.71 -13.83 -1.00
C THR A 31 3.28 -13.32 0.33
N ILE A 32 2.58 -12.39 0.97
CA ILE A 32 2.89 -11.84 2.30
C ILE A 32 1.84 -12.40 3.25
N ALA A 33 2.18 -13.41 4.04
CA ALA A 33 1.18 -14.11 4.84
C ALA A 33 1.65 -14.49 6.24
N SER A 34 0.68 -14.52 7.17
CA SER A 34 0.89 -15.00 8.54
C SER A 34 2.04 -14.29 9.28
N ASN A 35 2.26 -13.01 8.96
CA ASN A 35 3.25 -12.21 9.66
C ASN A 35 2.60 -11.44 10.82
N LEU A 36 3.38 -11.20 11.85
CA LEU A 36 3.08 -10.29 12.93
C LEU A 36 3.99 -9.07 12.85
N VAL A 37 3.40 -7.89 12.64
CA VAL A 37 4.11 -6.60 12.67
C VAL A 37 3.53 -5.80 13.83
N ASN A 38 4.38 -5.38 14.76
CA ASN A 38 3.96 -4.61 15.91
C ASN A 38 4.84 -3.37 16.12
N GLY A 39 4.23 -2.19 16.15
CA GLY A 39 4.96 -0.95 16.37
C GLY A 39 5.78 -0.51 15.14
N ALA A 40 5.12 -0.32 14.00
CA ALA A 40 5.74 0.17 12.79
C ALA A 40 5.17 1.53 12.37
N ARG A 41 5.93 2.33 11.65
CA ARG A 41 5.37 3.49 10.94
C ARG A 41 4.49 3.01 9.80
N THR A 42 5.00 2.09 8.97
CA THR A 42 4.25 1.38 7.94
C THR A 42 4.35 -0.11 8.18
N GLY A 43 3.20 -0.77 8.34
CA GLY A 43 3.17 -2.21 8.60
C GLY A 43 3.59 -3.03 7.39
N ILE A 44 2.79 -2.97 6.34
CA ILE A 44 3.07 -3.63 5.06
C ILE A 44 3.00 -2.56 3.96
N HIS A 45 4.02 -2.50 3.11
CA HIS A 45 4.12 -1.59 1.98
C HIS A 45 4.32 -2.39 0.70
N VAL A 46 3.46 -2.14 -0.29
CA VAL A 46 3.53 -2.71 -1.64
C VAL A 46 3.67 -1.57 -2.63
N SER A 47 4.70 -1.59 -3.45
CA SER A 47 5.01 -0.54 -4.43
C SER A 47 5.53 -1.14 -5.74
N GLY A 48 5.03 -0.67 -6.88
CA GLY A 48 5.51 -1.11 -8.19
C GLY A 48 5.43 -2.63 -8.39
N SER A 49 4.46 -3.30 -7.76
CA SER A 49 4.43 -4.76 -7.68
C SER A 49 3.08 -5.32 -8.11
N ASN A 50 3.09 -6.34 -8.95
CA ASN A 50 1.87 -6.98 -9.42
C ASN A 50 1.63 -8.35 -8.76
N ASP A 51 0.36 -8.77 -8.74
CA ASP A 51 -0.08 -10.08 -8.22
C ASP A 51 0.32 -10.35 -6.76
N THR A 52 0.39 -9.30 -5.94
CA THR A 52 0.73 -9.43 -4.53
C THR A 52 -0.47 -9.91 -3.72
N LYS A 53 -0.23 -10.87 -2.83
CA LYS A 53 -1.24 -11.42 -1.89
C LYS A 53 -0.85 -11.06 -0.47
N VAL A 54 -1.73 -10.35 0.23
CA VAL A 54 -1.54 -9.92 1.63
C VAL A 54 -2.60 -10.63 2.47
N TRP A 55 -2.25 -11.78 3.07
CA TRP A 55 -3.20 -12.69 3.70
C TRP A 55 -2.84 -13.05 5.15
N ASN A 56 -3.85 -13.09 6.01
CA ASN A 56 -3.70 -13.60 7.38
C ASN A 56 -2.60 -12.91 8.20
N ASN A 57 -2.30 -11.65 7.92
CA ASN A 57 -1.31 -10.92 8.71
C ASN A 57 -1.98 -10.21 9.89
N THR A 58 -1.21 -9.98 10.93
CA THR A 58 -1.59 -9.09 12.03
C THR A 58 -0.63 -7.92 12.05
N VAL A 59 -1.15 -6.72 11.82
CA VAL A 59 -0.41 -5.47 11.93
C VAL A 59 -1.01 -4.66 13.06
N SER A 60 -0.25 -4.43 14.09
CA SER A 60 -0.70 -3.70 15.28
C SER A 60 0.20 -2.51 15.60
N HIS A 61 -0.37 -1.46 16.20
CA HIS A 61 0.35 -0.25 16.60
C HIS A 61 1.14 0.40 15.44
N ALA A 62 0.56 0.39 14.23
CA ALA A 62 1.15 1.03 13.06
C ALA A 62 0.45 2.36 12.75
N LEU A 63 1.17 3.35 12.22
CA LEU A 63 0.56 4.57 11.70
C LEU A 63 -0.27 4.26 10.46
N THR A 64 0.32 3.55 9.50
CA THR A 64 -0.33 2.99 8.33
C THR A 64 -0.12 1.48 8.37
N SER A 65 -1.20 0.73 8.53
CA SER A 65 -1.09 -0.73 8.61
C SER A 65 -0.79 -1.35 7.25
N LEU A 66 -1.42 -0.82 6.20
CA LEU A 66 -1.20 -1.25 4.82
C LEU A 66 -1.07 -0.02 3.91
N TRP A 67 0.01 0.03 3.15
CA TRP A 67 0.23 1.04 2.13
C TRP A 67 0.48 0.37 0.78
N ILE A 68 -0.39 0.63 -0.17
CA ILE A 68 -0.26 0.17 -1.56
C ILE A 68 -0.11 1.44 -2.40
N GLN A 69 0.95 1.53 -3.18
CA GLN A 69 1.19 2.70 -4.01
C GLN A 69 1.70 2.35 -5.39
N GLU A 70 1.36 3.21 -6.34
CA GLU A 70 2.06 3.34 -7.60
C GLU A 70 3.11 4.45 -7.49
N ASP A 71 4.21 4.31 -8.16
CA ASP A 71 5.22 5.34 -8.24
C ASP A 71 5.45 5.81 -9.68
N THR A 72 6.44 6.63 -9.91
CA THR A 72 6.71 7.21 -11.24
C THR A 72 7.64 6.36 -12.10
N ARG A 73 7.91 5.12 -11.71
CA ARG A 73 8.86 4.21 -12.37
C ARG A 73 8.17 3.09 -13.15
N SER A 74 6.92 3.28 -13.57
CA SER A 74 6.21 2.28 -14.37
C SER A 74 6.91 1.97 -15.71
N ASP A 75 6.53 0.90 -16.35
CA ASP A 75 7.10 0.39 -17.60
C ASP A 75 8.58 -0.06 -17.51
N GLY A 76 9.05 -0.46 -16.35
CA GLY A 76 10.44 -0.91 -16.17
C GLY A 76 11.48 0.19 -16.39
N CYS A 77 11.13 1.44 -16.11
CA CYS A 77 11.98 2.59 -16.34
C CYS A 77 12.40 3.26 -15.01
N ASN A 78 13.68 3.18 -14.67
CA ASN A 78 14.24 3.79 -13.46
C ASN A 78 14.38 5.31 -13.54
N ALA A 79 14.63 5.85 -14.72
CA ALA A 79 14.82 7.28 -14.88
C ALA A 79 14.35 7.76 -16.25
N ARG A 80 13.62 8.87 -16.25
CA ARG A 80 13.15 9.53 -17.46
C ARG A 80 13.76 10.93 -17.57
N ASN A 81 13.99 11.39 -18.79
CA ASN A 81 14.41 12.77 -19.02
C ASN A 81 13.18 13.72 -18.96
N ALA A 82 13.43 15.02 -19.14
CA ALA A 82 12.39 16.06 -19.14
C ALA A 82 11.32 15.87 -20.23
N GLN A 83 11.57 15.05 -21.25
CA GLN A 83 10.64 14.74 -22.33
C GLN A 83 9.91 13.40 -22.09
N GLY A 84 10.04 12.78 -20.91
CA GLY A 84 9.40 11.50 -20.56
C GLY A 84 10.08 10.26 -21.16
N VAL A 85 11.18 10.44 -21.90
CA VAL A 85 11.89 9.31 -22.52
C VAL A 85 12.71 8.57 -21.47
N CYS A 86 12.53 7.25 -21.40
CA CYS A 86 13.29 6.43 -20.49
C CYS A 86 14.79 6.47 -20.83
N THR A 87 15.61 6.90 -19.89
CA THR A 87 17.05 6.97 -20.02
C THR A 87 17.76 5.83 -19.31
N GLN A 88 17.03 5.07 -18.47
CA GLN A 88 17.60 3.98 -17.68
C GLN A 88 16.61 2.82 -17.61
N VAL A 89 16.61 2.00 -18.64
CA VAL A 89 15.77 0.79 -18.72
C VAL A 89 16.38 -0.34 -17.91
N GLN A 90 15.59 -0.97 -17.08
CA GLN A 90 15.93 -2.24 -16.42
C GLN A 90 15.64 -3.40 -17.38
N LYS A 91 16.63 -3.79 -18.17
CA LYS A 91 16.48 -4.85 -19.18
C LYS A 91 15.98 -6.16 -18.59
N TRP A 92 16.53 -6.54 -17.44
CA TRP A 92 16.15 -7.77 -16.76
C TRP A 92 14.65 -7.77 -16.42
N SER A 93 14.13 -6.70 -15.86
CA SER A 93 12.70 -6.58 -15.52
C SER A 93 11.82 -6.72 -16.76
N ALA A 94 12.17 -6.03 -17.85
CA ALA A 94 11.43 -6.12 -19.10
C ALA A 94 11.48 -7.53 -19.71
N GLU A 95 12.62 -8.18 -19.68
CA GLU A 95 12.81 -9.55 -20.18
C GLU A 95 12.02 -10.60 -19.37
N HIS A 96 11.72 -10.29 -18.10
CA HIS A 96 10.98 -11.17 -17.19
C HIS A 96 9.52 -10.73 -16.96
N GLY A 97 9.05 -9.75 -17.72
CA GLY A 97 7.63 -9.32 -17.68
C GLY A 97 7.23 -8.54 -16.44
N LEU A 98 8.19 -7.91 -15.74
CA LEU A 98 7.90 -6.98 -14.65
C LEU A 98 7.58 -5.61 -15.24
N SER A 99 6.33 -5.17 -15.08
CA SER A 99 5.89 -3.85 -15.57
C SER A 99 6.23 -2.72 -14.58
N TRP A 100 6.50 -3.05 -13.33
CA TRP A 100 6.64 -2.13 -12.20
C TRP A 100 5.35 -1.39 -11.85
N ASP A 101 4.24 -1.81 -12.43
CA ASP A 101 2.93 -1.30 -12.08
C ASP A 101 2.36 -2.08 -10.89
N THR A 102 1.82 -1.37 -9.95
CA THR A 102 1.11 -2.00 -8.83
C THR A 102 -0.28 -2.40 -9.29
N THR A 103 -0.46 -3.68 -9.56
CA THR A 103 -1.73 -4.22 -10.04
C THR A 103 -2.11 -5.54 -9.36
N ASN A 104 -3.40 -5.84 -9.34
CA ASN A 104 -3.94 -7.12 -8.88
C ASN A 104 -3.49 -7.53 -7.47
N THR A 105 -3.34 -6.56 -6.57
CA THR A 105 -3.10 -6.86 -5.15
C THR A 105 -4.39 -7.41 -4.52
N LYS A 106 -4.26 -8.50 -3.76
CA LYS A 106 -5.36 -9.11 -3.00
C LYS A 106 -5.07 -9.03 -1.51
N VAL A 107 -6.03 -8.50 -0.75
CA VAL A 107 -5.90 -8.30 0.71
C VAL A 107 -7.03 -9.05 1.37
N MET A 108 -6.72 -10.03 2.23
CA MET A 108 -7.75 -10.89 2.83
C MET A 108 -7.36 -11.41 4.21
N ASN A 109 -8.35 -11.46 5.10
CA ASN A 109 -8.23 -12.08 6.44
C ASN A 109 -7.11 -11.47 7.30
N ASN A 110 -6.82 -10.19 7.16
CA ASN A 110 -5.84 -9.54 7.99
C ASN A 110 -6.48 -8.88 9.22
N ILE A 111 -5.67 -8.62 10.22
CA ILE A 111 -6.02 -7.78 11.36
C ILE A 111 -5.15 -6.53 11.27
N PHE A 112 -5.77 -5.39 11.08
CA PHE A 112 -5.13 -4.08 11.07
C PHE A 112 -5.55 -3.29 12.30
N SER A 113 -4.58 -2.89 13.10
CA SER A 113 -4.81 -2.07 14.28
C SER A 113 -3.86 -0.89 14.29
N SER A 114 -4.40 0.30 14.43
CA SER A 114 -3.63 1.51 14.62
C SER A 114 -3.88 2.08 16.01
N GLU A 115 -2.82 2.25 16.76
CA GLU A 115 -2.79 3.10 17.95
C GLU A 115 -1.93 4.32 17.64
N GLN A 116 -2.51 5.31 17.02
CA GLN A 116 -1.78 6.53 16.80
C GLN A 116 -1.83 7.41 18.04
N THR A 117 -0.77 7.41 18.78
CA THR A 117 -0.66 8.26 19.99
C THR A 117 -0.06 9.63 19.70
N THR A 118 0.77 9.79 18.67
CA THR A 118 1.34 11.09 18.32
C THR A 118 1.90 11.10 16.91
N PRO A 119 1.57 12.12 16.08
CA PRO A 119 2.34 12.36 14.86
C PRO A 119 3.78 12.71 15.27
N MET A 120 4.78 12.10 14.67
CA MET A 120 6.16 12.52 14.88
C MET A 120 6.31 13.99 14.46
N PRO A 121 6.87 14.86 15.29
CA PRO A 121 7.12 16.24 14.90
C PRO A 121 7.98 16.28 13.63
N GLY A 122 7.50 17.00 12.62
CA GLY A 122 8.21 17.12 11.34
C GLY A 122 7.91 16.03 10.31
N ASP A 123 7.03 15.09 10.60
CA ASP A 123 6.56 14.12 9.61
C ASP A 123 5.62 14.81 8.60
N PRO A 124 5.99 14.90 7.31
CA PRO A 124 5.12 15.45 6.27
C PRO A 124 3.86 14.61 6.02
N TRP A 125 3.85 13.37 6.52
CA TRP A 125 2.77 12.39 6.32
C TRP A 125 1.71 12.42 7.42
N ARG A 126 1.34 13.61 7.87
CA ARG A 126 0.34 13.83 8.94
C ARG A 126 -1.04 13.25 8.69
N TYR A 127 -1.29 12.76 7.49
CA TYR A 127 -2.58 12.24 7.05
C TYR A 127 -2.48 10.75 6.70
N SER A 128 -1.93 9.96 7.58
CA SER A 128 -1.91 8.52 7.37
C SER A 128 -3.29 7.93 7.60
N ALA A 129 -3.78 7.22 6.62
CA ALA A 129 -4.88 6.29 6.78
C ALA A 129 -4.35 4.97 7.34
N MET A 130 -5.21 4.21 7.99
CA MET A 130 -4.88 2.83 8.38
C MET A 130 -4.57 1.99 7.15
N VAL A 131 -5.38 2.11 6.11
CA VAL A 131 -5.11 1.56 4.78
C VAL A 131 -5.02 2.69 3.77
N GLN A 132 -3.92 2.75 3.06
CA GLN A 132 -3.63 3.79 2.10
C GLN A 132 -3.35 3.16 0.73
N VAL A 133 -4.13 3.54 -0.27
CA VAL A 133 -3.96 3.09 -1.65
C VAL A 133 -3.84 4.32 -2.56
N LEU A 134 -2.64 4.56 -3.05
CA LEU A 134 -2.30 5.77 -3.80
C LEU A 134 -1.87 5.42 -5.21
N GLY A 135 -2.70 5.78 -6.17
CA GLY A 135 -2.36 5.74 -7.58
C GLY A 135 -1.25 6.71 -7.95
N GLY A 136 -0.63 6.51 -9.05
CA GLY A 136 0.42 7.35 -9.59
C GLY A 136 0.50 7.24 -11.11
N ALA A 137 1.30 8.11 -11.69
CA ALA A 137 1.61 8.12 -13.11
C ALA A 137 3.07 8.52 -13.31
N ASN A 138 3.61 8.23 -14.47
CA ASN A 138 4.89 8.77 -14.90
C ASN A 138 4.89 10.31 -14.92
N GLN A 139 6.04 10.92 -14.90
CA GLN A 139 6.17 12.40 -14.92
C GLN A 139 5.48 13.06 -16.13
N ASP A 140 5.37 12.34 -17.25
CA ASP A 140 4.65 12.79 -18.45
C ASP A 140 3.16 12.48 -18.43
N GLY A 141 2.64 11.89 -17.33
CA GLY A 141 1.25 11.48 -17.15
C GLY A 141 0.88 10.16 -17.83
N SER A 142 1.82 9.46 -18.46
CA SER A 142 1.58 8.11 -19.00
C SER A 142 1.68 7.05 -17.91
N GLY A 143 1.23 5.83 -18.21
CA GLY A 143 1.33 4.68 -17.28
C GLY A 143 0.60 4.89 -15.96
N ALA A 144 -0.49 5.67 -15.95
CA ALA A 144 -1.26 5.90 -14.74
C ALA A 144 -1.97 4.63 -14.29
N VAL A 145 -1.76 4.26 -13.02
CA VAL A 145 -2.45 3.15 -12.37
C VAL A 145 -3.21 3.67 -11.16
N TYR A 146 -4.48 3.32 -11.07
CA TYR A 146 -5.38 3.83 -10.04
C TYR A 146 -5.77 2.73 -9.05
N ALA A 147 -6.27 3.14 -7.89
CA ALA A 147 -6.57 2.22 -6.79
C ALA A 147 -7.46 1.03 -7.20
N ASN A 148 -8.42 1.22 -8.09
CA ASN A 148 -9.31 0.17 -8.59
C ASN A 148 -8.59 -0.87 -9.49
N GLU A 149 -7.46 -0.52 -10.05
CA GLU A 149 -6.61 -1.41 -10.85
C GLU A 149 -5.54 -2.04 -9.96
N MET A 150 -5.09 -1.30 -8.95
CA MET A 150 -4.07 -1.75 -8.02
C MET A 150 -4.58 -2.87 -7.11
N VAL A 151 -5.83 -2.79 -6.66
CA VAL A 151 -6.43 -3.73 -5.71
C VAL A 151 -7.60 -4.45 -6.35
N SER A 152 -7.48 -5.74 -6.54
CA SER A 152 -8.53 -6.57 -7.13
C SER A 152 -9.51 -7.15 -6.10
N SER A 153 -9.09 -7.29 -4.84
CA SER A 153 -9.98 -7.63 -3.73
C SER A 153 -9.41 -7.16 -2.41
N ILE A 154 -10.30 -6.77 -1.50
CA ILE A 154 -9.97 -6.43 -0.12
C ILE A 154 -11.15 -6.85 0.75
N ASP A 155 -11.03 -8.03 1.38
CA ASP A 155 -12.14 -8.72 2.00
C ASP A 155 -11.75 -9.40 3.31
N TYR A 156 -12.75 -9.54 4.19
CA TYR A 156 -12.66 -10.31 5.44
C TYR A 156 -11.60 -9.81 6.42
N ASP A 157 -11.17 -8.56 6.29
CA ASP A 157 -10.20 -7.93 7.18
C ASP A 157 -10.88 -7.36 8.42
N VAL A 158 -10.15 -7.29 9.50
CA VAL A 158 -10.57 -6.63 10.74
C VAL A 158 -9.80 -5.33 10.88
N TYR A 159 -10.53 -4.24 11.10
CA TYR A 159 -9.98 -2.89 11.26
C TYR A 159 -10.27 -2.41 12.68
N TYR A 160 -9.22 -2.20 13.47
CA TYR A 160 -9.34 -1.64 14.80
C TYR A 160 -8.57 -0.32 14.88
N ARG A 161 -9.30 0.75 15.04
CA ARG A 161 -8.74 2.08 15.22
C ARG A 161 -8.98 2.52 16.66
N HIS A 162 -7.88 2.77 17.37
CA HIS A 162 -7.99 3.31 18.72
C HIS A 162 -8.42 4.78 18.64
N GLU A 163 -9.55 5.10 19.22
CA GLU A 163 -10.02 6.48 19.36
C GLU A 163 -9.27 7.16 20.50
N ASN A 164 -8.32 8.01 20.17
CA ASN A 164 -7.75 8.94 21.13
C ASN A 164 -8.31 10.34 20.87
N PRO A 165 -9.25 10.83 21.67
CA PRO A 165 -9.90 12.12 21.44
C PRO A 165 -8.95 13.34 21.52
N GLN A 166 -7.72 13.16 21.96
CA GLN A 166 -6.74 14.24 22.09
C GLN A 166 -5.82 14.38 20.86
N THR A 167 -5.75 13.36 20.00
CA THR A 167 -4.79 13.34 18.88
C THR A 167 -5.43 13.15 17.52
N LEU A 168 -6.74 12.95 17.46
CA LEU A 168 -7.45 12.31 16.39
C LEU A 168 -8.10 13.18 15.36
N SER A 169 -7.63 14.32 15.10
CA SER A 169 -8.27 15.07 14.03
C SER A 169 -8.05 14.49 12.63
N THR A 170 -7.33 13.39 12.44
CA THR A 170 -6.85 13.07 11.10
C THR A 170 -6.66 11.61 10.69
N THR A 171 -6.86 10.63 11.54
CA THR A 171 -6.70 9.24 11.09
C THR A 171 -7.99 8.73 10.44
N VAL A 172 -8.01 8.69 9.13
CA VAL A 172 -9.07 8.03 8.40
C VAL A 172 -8.80 6.52 8.33
N LEU A 173 -9.85 5.72 8.21
CA LEU A 173 -9.69 4.29 8.06
C LEU A 173 -9.03 3.98 6.71
N TRP A 174 -9.49 4.65 5.66
CA TRP A 174 -9.05 4.45 4.28
C TRP A 174 -8.70 5.75 3.59
N ASN A 175 -7.61 5.73 2.85
CA ASN A 175 -7.33 6.70 1.81
C ASN A 175 -7.23 5.96 0.47
N TRP A 176 -8.15 6.25 -0.44
CA TRP A 176 -8.28 5.57 -1.72
C TRP A 176 -8.20 6.58 -2.85
N GLY A 177 -7.19 6.50 -3.67
CA GLY A 177 -6.94 7.56 -4.61
C GLY A 177 -6.41 7.18 -5.97
N ALA A 178 -6.78 8.04 -6.90
CA ALA A 178 -6.28 8.01 -8.27
C ALA A 178 -4.91 8.68 -8.38
N ASP A 179 -4.57 9.59 -7.44
CA ASP A 179 -3.36 10.40 -7.49
C ASP A 179 -2.85 10.63 -6.06
N ARG A 180 -1.57 10.88 -5.91
CA ARG A 180 -0.89 11.04 -4.61
C ARG A 180 -1.45 12.16 -3.74
N MET A 181 -2.04 13.19 -4.33
CA MET A 181 -2.32 14.43 -3.60
C MET A 181 -3.73 15.00 -3.80
N ASN A 182 -4.40 14.81 -4.93
CA ASN A 182 -5.51 15.67 -5.31
C ASN A 182 -6.86 15.00 -5.58
N GLN A 183 -6.95 13.67 -5.59
CA GLN A 183 -8.20 12.96 -5.90
C GLN A 183 -8.49 11.77 -4.97
N SER A 184 -7.85 11.73 -3.82
CA SER A 184 -8.08 10.65 -2.86
C SER A 184 -9.42 10.81 -2.16
N VAL A 185 -10.17 9.73 -2.08
CA VAL A 185 -11.36 9.63 -1.24
C VAL A 185 -10.93 9.14 0.13
N ASN A 186 -11.26 9.92 1.16
CA ASN A 186 -11.05 9.52 2.54
C ASN A 186 -12.34 8.91 3.08
N ALA A 187 -12.27 7.70 3.59
CA ALA A 187 -13.37 7.05 4.27
C ALA A 187 -13.04 6.87 5.76
N GLU A 188 -13.88 7.41 6.62
CA GLU A 188 -13.70 7.29 8.08
C GLU A 188 -14.19 5.95 8.60
N LYS A 189 -15.12 5.33 7.89
CA LYS A 189 -15.75 4.06 8.26
C LYS A 189 -15.72 3.09 7.09
N LEU A 190 -15.79 1.81 7.39
CA LEU A 190 -15.88 0.75 6.38
C LEU A 190 -17.11 0.92 5.47
N SER A 191 -18.25 1.35 6.03
CA SER A 191 -19.45 1.64 5.25
C SER A 191 -19.27 2.74 4.21
N ASP A 192 -18.50 3.77 4.54
CA ASP A 192 -18.25 4.90 3.64
C ASP A 192 -17.32 4.46 2.49
N PHE A 193 -16.34 3.61 2.78
CA PHE A 193 -15.48 3.02 1.77
C PHE A 193 -16.27 2.14 0.79
N THR A 194 -17.12 1.25 1.29
CA THR A 194 -17.93 0.35 0.46
C THR A 194 -18.88 1.12 -0.45
N ALA A 195 -19.35 2.30 -0.01
CA ALA A 195 -20.23 3.15 -0.81
C ALA A 195 -19.49 3.94 -1.90
N SER A 196 -18.20 4.20 -1.73
CA SER A 196 -17.40 5.09 -2.60
C SER A 196 -16.45 4.37 -3.55
N SER A 197 -16.15 3.10 -3.29
CA SER A 197 -15.22 2.31 -4.11
C SER A 197 -15.96 1.34 -5.03
N SER A 198 -15.33 0.99 -6.16
CA SER A 198 -15.83 -0.08 -7.04
C SER A 198 -15.48 -1.48 -6.49
N VAL A 199 -14.60 -1.55 -5.52
CA VAL A 199 -14.19 -2.78 -4.85
C VAL A 199 -15.10 -2.99 -3.65
N LYS A 200 -15.74 -4.14 -3.58
CA LYS A 200 -16.53 -4.53 -2.39
C LYS A 200 -15.54 -4.95 -1.32
N ALA A 201 -15.51 -4.20 -0.23
CA ALA A 201 -14.78 -4.62 0.95
C ALA A 201 -15.75 -5.23 1.95
N GLU A 202 -15.56 -6.48 2.28
CA GLU A 202 -16.25 -7.14 3.39
C GLU A 202 -15.26 -7.29 4.55
N GLY A 203 -15.63 -6.77 5.71
CA GLY A 203 -14.77 -6.80 6.87
C GLY A 203 -15.49 -6.39 8.14
N LYS A 204 -14.76 -6.25 9.22
CA LYS A 204 -15.25 -5.73 10.51
C LYS A 204 -14.44 -4.52 10.93
N GLU A 205 -15.15 -3.49 11.35
CA GLU A 205 -14.63 -2.32 12.06
C GLU A 205 -14.88 -2.45 13.55
#